data_5325b0b5ec69699d8cc642aeae42af0b
#
_entry.id   5325b0b5ec69699d8cc642aeae42af0b
#
_cell.length_a   1.000
_cell.length_b   1.000
_cell.length_c   1.000
_cell.angle_alpha   90.00
_cell.angle_beta   90.00
_cell.angle_gamma   90.00
#
_symmetry.space_group_name_H-M   'P 1'
#
loop_
_entity.id
_entity.type
_entity.pdbx_description
1 polymer ?
#
loop_
_entity_poly.entity_id
_entity_poly.type
_entity_poly.pdbx_seq_one_letter_code
_entity_poly.pdbx_strand_id
1 'polypeptide(L)'
;DAKTEAQKKDLFAKVRAGQVRVLLGSTQRMGAGTNCQQKLVALHHLDCPWRPSDLQQREGRIIRQGNENAEVDIYSYVTEGTFDAYLYQLVERKQKFIAQIMTSKSPVRSAEDVDEQALSYAEIKALASGNPLIKEKMDLDIEVTKLKLLKSSHLSQRYALEDAISKTFPKSLAETQERLAGYDADIAAVKEHTAPNADGLSPMTLAGKVYTEKKAAGAELLAMCQNMLTPEPTQVGSYRGLTLELSFDSFSQEYRLTMIGQLRHVVTLGTDVFGNIQRMDNLLESLPLKEQACREKLSDLHNQLETAKVEVLKPFPREEELQTKLARLEELNALLNMDKREPEVVAETEAPDNSQQPPTRKTTELER
;
A
#
# COMPACT_ATOMS: atom_id res chain seq x y z
N ASP A 1 10.47 -43.88 22.08
CA ASP A 1 10.78 -42.44 22.01
C ASP A 1 12.07 -42.18 21.25
N ALA A 2 11.97 -41.67 20.02
CA ALA A 2 13.14 -41.34 19.22
C ALA A 2 13.62 -39.92 19.57
N LYS A 3 14.70 -39.85 20.38
CA LYS A 3 15.26 -38.56 20.86
C LYS A 3 16.41 -38.05 19.97
N THR A 4 17.14 -38.93 19.32
CA THR A 4 18.25 -38.58 18.43
C THR A 4 17.86 -38.68 16.96
N GLU A 5 18.58 -37.99 16.07
CA GLU A 5 18.36 -38.07 14.63
C GLU A 5 18.54 -39.49 14.07
N ALA A 6 19.46 -40.25 14.60
CA ALA A 6 19.67 -41.66 14.22
C ALA A 6 18.45 -42.51 14.57
N GLN A 7 17.90 -42.36 15.80
CA GLN A 7 16.69 -43.07 16.24
C GLN A 7 15.45 -42.66 15.41
N LYS A 8 15.34 -41.41 15.01
CA LYS A 8 14.26 -40.95 14.13
C LYS A 8 14.36 -41.59 12.75
N LYS A 9 15.57 -41.64 12.17
CA LYS A 9 15.80 -42.30 10.86
C LYS A 9 15.43 -43.77 10.90
N ASP A 10 15.81 -44.50 11.93
CA ASP A 10 15.44 -45.90 12.12
C ASP A 10 13.95 -46.09 12.30
N LEU A 11 13.30 -45.24 13.13
CA LEU A 11 11.85 -45.27 13.32
C LEU A 11 11.09 -45.03 12.00
N PHE A 12 11.48 -44.01 11.21
CA PHE A 12 10.85 -43.74 9.93
C PHE A 12 11.12 -44.84 8.89
N ALA A 13 12.26 -45.49 8.93
CA ALA A 13 12.51 -46.67 8.11
C ALA A 13 11.53 -47.81 8.46
N LYS A 14 11.29 -48.08 9.73
CA LYS A 14 10.32 -49.08 10.21
C LYS A 14 8.86 -48.70 9.82
N VAL A 15 8.51 -47.40 9.86
CA VAL A 15 7.21 -46.95 9.40
C VAL A 15 7.02 -47.23 7.89
N ARG A 16 8.01 -46.88 7.06
CA ARG A 16 7.97 -47.17 5.61
C ARG A 16 7.91 -48.67 5.31
N ALA A 17 8.61 -49.47 6.12
CA ALA A 17 8.55 -50.94 6.00
C ALA A 17 7.19 -51.52 6.45
N GLY A 18 6.30 -50.74 7.08
CA GLY A 18 5.01 -51.19 7.58
C GLY A 18 5.09 -51.94 8.91
N GLN A 19 6.24 -51.86 9.61
CA GLN A 19 6.45 -52.51 10.92
C GLN A 19 5.81 -51.71 12.08
N VAL A 20 5.51 -50.43 11.86
CA VAL A 20 4.88 -49.54 12.83
C VAL A 20 3.47 -49.23 12.36
N ARG A 21 2.45 -49.62 13.11
CA ARG A 21 1.03 -49.36 12.78
C ARG A 21 0.56 -47.99 13.16
N VAL A 22 1.06 -47.43 14.27
CA VAL A 22 0.65 -46.11 14.78
C VAL A 22 1.93 -45.32 15.12
N LEU A 23 2.04 -44.12 14.56
CA LEU A 23 3.11 -43.17 14.84
C LEU A 23 2.51 -41.93 15.50
N LEU A 24 2.99 -41.62 16.72
CA LEU A 24 2.59 -40.40 17.45
C LEU A 24 3.74 -39.38 17.44
N GLY A 25 3.44 -38.14 17.18
CA GLY A 25 4.41 -37.05 17.19
C GLY A 25 3.82 -35.68 17.24
N SER A 26 4.60 -34.71 17.69
CA SER A 26 4.21 -33.29 17.66
C SER A 26 4.55 -32.65 16.30
N THR A 27 3.86 -31.57 15.94
CA THR A 27 4.12 -30.79 14.71
C THR A 27 5.59 -30.40 14.58
N GLN A 28 6.21 -29.93 15.66
CA GLN A 28 7.62 -29.52 15.66
C GLN A 28 8.58 -30.65 15.36
N ARG A 29 8.31 -31.87 15.84
CA ARG A 29 9.19 -33.02 15.64
C ARG A 29 8.97 -33.75 14.33
N MET A 30 7.76 -33.70 13.79
CA MET A 30 7.37 -34.40 12.58
C MET A 30 7.04 -33.46 11.40
N GLY A 31 6.91 -32.19 11.62
CA GLY A 31 6.54 -31.21 10.60
C GLY A 31 7.62 -30.94 9.57
N ALA A 32 8.92 -31.06 9.88
CA ALA A 32 10.01 -30.76 8.96
C ALA A 32 10.87 -32.01 8.65
N GLY A 33 11.24 -32.23 7.38
CA GLY A 33 12.25 -33.19 6.98
C GLY A 33 11.90 -34.67 7.06
N THR A 34 10.64 -35.03 7.38
CA THR A 34 10.24 -36.42 7.53
C THR A 34 9.66 -37.00 6.25
N ASN A 35 10.16 -38.15 5.80
CA ASN A 35 9.64 -38.94 4.68
C ASN A 35 9.15 -40.29 5.20
N CYS A 36 7.91 -40.35 5.65
CA CYS A 36 7.29 -41.58 6.17
C CYS A 36 5.97 -41.96 5.48
N GLN A 37 5.59 -41.21 4.41
CA GLN A 37 4.28 -41.27 3.77
C GLN A 37 3.95 -42.60 3.07
N GLN A 38 4.93 -43.42 2.74
CA GLN A 38 4.80 -44.52 1.77
C GLN A 38 3.62 -45.46 2.03
N LYS A 39 3.34 -45.78 3.29
CA LYS A 39 2.27 -46.71 3.71
C LYS A 39 1.25 -46.08 4.68
N LEU A 40 1.23 -44.76 4.78
CA LEU A 40 0.28 -44.08 5.65
C LEU A 40 -1.12 -44.11 5.04
N VAL A 41 -2.11 -44.56 5.78
CA VAL A 41 -3.51 -44.66 5.36
C VAL A 41 -4.41 -43.56 6.00
N ALA A 42 -4.02 -43.11 7.21
CA ALA A 42 -4.80 -42.11 7.94
C ALA A 42 -3.92 -41.17 8.75
N LEU A 43 -4.39 -39.92 8.88
CA LEU A 43 -3.83 -38.89 9.73
C LEU A 43 -4.89 -38.46 10.76
N HIS A 44 -4.51 -38.41 12.01
CA HIS A 44 -5.39 -38.01 13.10
C HIS A 44 -4.85 -36.73 13.77
N HIS A 45 -5.57 -35.59 13.62
CA HIS A 45 -5.30 -34.36 14.34
C HIS A 45 -5.93 -34.42 15.72
N LEU A 46 -5.13 -34.72 16.73
CA LEU A 46 -5.58 -34.80 18.12
C LEU A 46 -5.65 -33.43 18.80
N ASP A 47 -5.02 -32.41 18.20
CA ASP A 47 -5.03 -31.01 18.60
C ASP A 47 -5.12 -30.09 17.40
N CYS A 48 -5.71 -28.89 17.57
CA CYS A 48 -5.76 -27.86 16.57
C CYS A 48 -4.54 -26.92 16.73
N PRO A 49 -3.71 -26.71 15.69
CA PRO A 49 -2.61 -25.76 15.75
C PRO A 49 -3.14 -24.32 15.58
N TRP A 50 -2.38 -23.34 16.05
CA TRP A 50 -2.69 -21.92 15.91
C TRP A 50 -2.54 -21.36 14.50
N ARG A 51 -1.78 -22.03 13.64
CA ARG A 51 -1.43 -21.57 12.29
C ARG A 51 -1.99 -22.52 11.23
N PRO A 52 -2.67 -21.97 10.19
CA PRO A 52 -3.10 -22.79 9.05
C PRO A 52 -1.97 -23.54 8.37
N SER A 53 -0.77 -22.93 8.30
CA SER A 53 0.43 -23.55 7.73
C SER A 53 0.83 -24.84 8.44
N ASP A 54 0.61 -24.94 9.75
CA ASP A 54 0.95 -26.14 10.51
C ASP A 54 0.00 -27.31 10.18
N LEU A 55 -1.30 -27.01 9.94
CA LEU A 55 -2.25 -27.99 9.41
C LEU A 55 -1.80 -28.48 8.03
N GLN A 56 -1.55 -27.57 7.11
CA GLN A 56 -1.10 -27.90 5.75
C GLN A 56 0.21 -28.70 5.77
N GLN A 57 1.13 -28.38 6.68
CA GLN A 57 2.35 -29.16 6.84
C GLN A 57 2.09 -30.58 7.36
N ARG A 58 1.17 -30.78 8.31
CA ARG A 58 0.77 -32.09 8.80
C ARG A 58 0.13 -32.91 7.68
N GLU A 59 -0.84 -32.34 7.00
CA GLU A 59 -1.56 -32.96 5.88
C GLU A 59 -0.64 -33.27 4.69
N GLY A 60 0.25 -32.34 4.35
CA GLY A 60 1.26 -32.53 3.32
C GLY A 60 2.28 -33.64 3.61
N ARG A 61 2.24 -34.27 4.80
CA ARG A 61 3.05 -35.47 5.11
C ARG A 61 2.39 -36.75 4.65
N ILE A 62 1.08 -36.81 4.60
CA ILE A 62 0.33 -37.97 4.11
C ILE A 62 -0.10 -37.78 2.66
N ILE A 63 -0.53 -36.58 2.27
CA ILE A 63 -0.89 -36.20 0.90
C ILE A 63 0.38 -35.83 0.13
N ARG A 64 1.20 -36.81 -0.19
CA ARG A 64 2.49 -36.57 -0.88
C ARG A 64 2.76 -37.64 -1.90
N GLN A 65 3.46 -37.26 -2.98
CA GLN A 65 3.98 -38.24 -3.94
C GLN A 65 4.79 -39.33 -3.26
N GLY A 66 4.57 -40.58 -3.67
CA GLY A 66 5.22 -41.74 -3.09
C GLY A 66 4.44 -42.40 -1.94
N ASN A 67 3.20 -42.00 -1.67
CA ASN A 67 2.27 -42.81 -0.90
C ASN A 67 1.72 -43.91 -1.82
N GLU A 68 1.75 -45.15 -1.35
CA GLU A 68 1.25 -46.34 -2.07
C GLU A 68 -0.29 -46.41 -2.10
N ASN A 69 -0.96 -45.68 -1.20
CA ASN A 69 -2.41 -45.65 -1.13
C ASN A 69 -2.96 -44.53 -2.06
N ALA A 70 -3.94 -44.87 -2.88
CA ALA A 70 -4.61 -43.93 -3.77
C ALA A 70 -5.44 -42.87 -3.00
N GLU A 71 -5.96 -43.27 -1.86
CA GLU A 71 -6.77 -42.39 -0.97
C GLU A 71 -6.22 -42.51 0.45
N VAL A 72 -6.33 -41.41 1.19
CA VAL A 72 -5.93 -41.32 2.59
C VAL A 72 -6.98 -40.55 3.37
N ASP A 73 -7.21 -40.96 4.62
CA ASP A 73 -8.19 -40.32 5.48
C ASP A 73 -7.52 -39.32 6.41
N ILE A 74 -8.17 -38.15 6.62
CA ILE A 74 -7.75 -37.13 7.58
C ILE A 74 -8.85 -36.91 8.59
N TYR A 75 -8.58 -37.25 9.83
CA TYR A 75 -9.53 -37.11 10.94
C TYR A 75 -9.14 -35.94 11.84
N SER A 76 -10.05 -35.00 12.03
CA SER A 76 -9.90 -33.92 13.01
C SER A 76 -10.85 -34.14 14.18
N TYR A 77 -10.30 -34.21 15.38
CA TYR A 77 -11.06 -34.42 16.61
C TYR A 77 -11.34 -33.09 17.26
N VAL A 78 -12.62 -32.84 17.53
CA VAL A 78 -13.09 -31.63 18.20
C VAL A 78 -13.99 -32.04 19.36
N THR A 79 -13.66 -31.63 20.56
CA THR A 79 -14.56 -31.85 21.70
C THR A 79 -15.56 -30.71 21.77
N GLU A 80 -16.85 -31.07 21.76
CA GLU A 80 -17.94 -30.10 21.79
C GLU A 80 -17.91 -29.26 23.09
N GLY A 81 -18.14 -27.95 22.97
CA GLY A 81 -18.09 -27.03 24.12
C GLY A 81 -16.68 -26.74 24.66
N THR A 82 -15.65 -27.11 23.94
CA THR A 82 -14.24 -26.82 24.32
C THR A 82 -13.60 -25.76 23.45
N PHE A 83 -12.40 -25.33 23.85
CA PHE A 83 -11.57 -24.41 23.11
C PHE A 83 -11.14 -24.92 21.73
N ASP A 84 -11.13 -26.22 21.51
CA ASP A 84 -10.78 -26.81 20.20
C ASP A 84 -11.71 -26.35 19.10
N ALA A 85 -13.01 -26.29 19.37
CA ALA A 85 -13.99 -25.83 18.40
C ALA A 85 -13.72 -24.37 17.95
N TYR A 86 -13.33 -23.53 18.90
CA TYR A 86 -12.93 -22.14 18.60
C TYR A 86 -11.65 -22.07 17.77
N LEU A 87 -10.62 -22.82 18.12
CA LEU A 87 -9.35 -22.88 17.37
C LEU A 87 -9.57 -23.29 15.91
N TYR A 88 -10.36 -24.33 15.65
CA TYR A 88 -10.67 -24.74 14.29
C TYR A 88 -11.41 -23.66 13.49
N GLN A 89 -12.37 -22.95 14.10
CA GLN A 89 -13.03 -21.82 13.47
C GLN A 89 -12.07 -20.67 13.14
N LEU A 90 -11.15 -20.37 14.07
CA LEU A 90 -10.13 -19.33 13.87
C LEU A 90 -9.17 -19.70 12.74
N VAL A 91 -8.70 -20.94 12.70
CA VAL A 91 -7.81 -21.43 11.65
C VAL A 91 -8.52 -21.42 10.29
N GLU A 92 -9.80 -21.80 10.24
CA GLU A 92 -10.60 -21.72 9.02
C GLU A 92 -10.76 -20.28 8.51
N ARG A 93 -11.04 -19.31 9.38
CA ARG A 93 -11.10 -17.88 9.03
C ARG A 93 -9.75 -17.39 8.48
N LYS A 94 -8.65 -17.72 9.14
CA LYS A 94 -7.29 -17.39 8.66
C LYS A 94 -6.99 -18.03 7.29
N GLN A 95 -7.40 -19.27 7.08
CA GLN A 95 -7.24 -19.96 5.80
C GLN A 95 -8.03 -19.29 4.67
N LYS A 96 -9.30 -18.90 4.93
CA LYS A 96 -10.12 -18.14 3.98
C LYS A 96 -9.50 -16.82 3.61
N PHE A 97 -8.96 -16.08 4.61
CA PHE A 97 -8.25 -14.82 4.40
C PHE A 97 -7.00 -14.99 3.52
N ILE A 98 -6.15 -15.98 3.83
CA ILE A 98 -4.95 -16.29 3.03
C ILE A 98 -5.36 -16.67 1.59
N ALA A 99 -6.39 -17.48 1.42
CA ALA A 99 -6.89 -17.87 0.10
C ALA A 99 -7.40 -16.67 -0.70
N GLN A 100 -8.09 -15.71 -0.09
CA GLN A 100 -8.56 -14.48 -0.73
C GLN A 100 -7.39 -13.64 -1.26
N ILE A 101 -6.34 -13.46 -0.46
CA ILE A 101 -5.14 -12.72 -0.86
C ILE A 101 -4.39 -13.45 -1.98
N MET A 102 -4.13 -14.73 -1.82
CA MET A 102 -3.29 -15.52 -2.74
C MET A 102 -3.95 -15.77 -4.09
N THR A 103 -5.29 -15.85 -4.16
CA THR A 103 -5.99 -16.16 -5.41
C THR A 103 -6.43 -14.94 -6.20
N SER A 104 -6.31 -13.73 -5.64
CA SER A 104 -6.73 -12.44 -6.26
C SER A 104 -8.18 -12.47 -6.83
N LYS A 105 -9.00 -13.44 -6.43
CA LYS A 105 -10.36 -13.65 -6.96
C LYS A 105 -11.42 -12.77 -6.33
N SER A 106 -11.07 -12.03 -5.27
CA SER A 106 -12.00 -11.10 -4.62
C SER A 106 -11.60 -9.67 -4.92
N PRO A 107 -12.49 -8.85 -5.54
CA PRO A 107 -12.24 -7.43 -5.79
C PRO A 107 -12.38 -6.57 -4.53
N VAL A 108 -12.35 -7.14 -3.34
CA VAL A 108 -12.53 -6.42 -2.08
C VAL A 108 -11.23 -5.68 -1.75
N ARG A 109 -11.29 -4.35 -1.74
CA ARG A 109 -10.17 -3.46 -1.40
C ARG A 109 -9.69 -3.54 0.05
N SER A 110 -10.42 -4.25 0.91
CA SER A 110 -10.06 -4.52 2.31
C SER A 110 -10.24 -6.00 2.61
N ALA A 111 -9.15 -6.71 2.78
CA ALA A 111 -9.17 -8.03 3.38
C ALA A 111 -9.36 -7.87 4.90
N GLU A 112 -10.21 -8.70 5.50
CA GLU A 112 -10.38 -8.73 6.95
C GLU A 112 -9.12 -9.34 7.57
N ASP A 113 -8.27 -8.48 8.13
CA ASP A 113 -7.15 -8.95 8.95
C ASP A 113 -7.72 -9.52 10.25
N VAL A 114 -7.48 -10.80 10.47
CA VAL A 114 -7.87 -11.45 11.71
C VAL A 114 -6.72 -11.19 12.68
N ASP A 115 -6.79 -10.07 13.41
CA ASP A 115 -5.88 -9.76 14.50
C ASP A 115 -5.79 -10.96 15.46
N GLU A 116 -4.57 -11.40 15.70
CA GLU A 116 -4.26 -12.35 16.75
C GLU A 116 -4.37 -11.66 18.12
N GLN A 117 -5.57 -11.31 18.53
CA GLN A 117 -5.78 -11.02 19.95
C GLN A 117 -5.58 -12.34 20.70
N ALA A 118 -4.46 -12.44 21.37
CA ALA A 118 -4.21 -13.55 22.29
C ALA A 118 -5.30 -13.55 23.33
N LEU A 119 -6.18 -14.57 23.29
CA LEU A 119 -7.20 -14.77 24.30
C LEU A 119 -6.54 -14.86 25.68
N SER A 120 -7.06 -14.10 26.62
CA SER A 120 -6.64 -14.23 28.01
C SER A 120 -7.00 -15.62 28.54
N TYR A 121 -6.23 -16.12 29.52
CA TYR A 121 -6.52 -17.41 30.14
C TYR A 121 -7.96 -17.49 30.70
N ALA A 122 -8.51 -16.38 31.16
CA ALA A 122 -9.89 -16.28 31.64
C ALA A 122 -10.93 -16.50 30.51
N GLU A 123 -10.67 -15.96 29.32
CA GLU A 123 -11.52 -16.14 28.14
C GLU A 123 -11.47 -17.58 27.62
N ILE A 124 -10.29 -18.21 27.64
CA ILE A 124 -10.11 -19.64 27.30
C ILE A 124 -10.92 -20.52 28.26
N LYS A 125 -10.82 -20.27 29.57
CA LYS A 125 -11.56 -21.01 30.61
C LYS A 125 -13.08 -20.84 30.48
N ALA A 126 -13.51 -19.66 30.08
CA ALA A 126 -14.90 -19.35 29.95
C ALA A 126 -15.51 -19.94 28.65
N LEU A 127 -14.76 -20.00 27.56
CA LEU A 127 -15.14 -20.76 26.35
C LEU A 127 -15.26 -22.25 26.64
N ALA A 128 -14.36 -22.80 27.47
CA ALA A 128 -14.41 -24.19 27.91
C ALA A 128 -15.64 -24.47 28.82
N SER A 129 -16.16 -23.45 29.53
CA SER A 129 -17.36 -23.58 30.35
C SER A 129 -18.68 -23.54 29.57
N GLY A 130 -18.63 -23.28 28.26
CA GLY A 130 -19.81 -23.27 27.37
C GLY A 130 -20.75 -22.07 27.56
N ASN A 131 -20.29 -20.98 28.22
CA ASN A 131 -21.13 -19.79 28.44
C ASN A 131 -21.33 -19.02 27.12
N PRO A 132 -22.56 -18.93 26.58
CA PRO A 132 -22.86 -18.29 25.30
C PRO A 132 -22.56 -16.78 25.29
N LEU A 133 -22.66 -16.10 26.45
CA LEU A 133 -22.41 -14.66 26.59
C LEU A 133 -20.93 -14.30 26.29
N ILE A 134 -20.00 -15.22 26.56
CA ILE A 134 -18.60 -14.99 26.32
C ILE A 134 -18.28 -15.10 24.82
N LYS A 135 -18.92 -16.05 24.13
CA LYS A 135 -18.82 -16.15 22.67
C LYS A 135 -19.36 -14.88 22.00
N GLU A 136 -20.56 -14.42 22.44
CA GLU A 136 -21.16 -13.19 21.96
C GLU A 136 -20.25 -11.98 22.17
N LYS A 137 -19.63 -11.85 23.39
CA LYS A 137 -18.67 -10.80 23.69
C LYS A 137 -17.47 -10.81 22.74
N MET A 138 -16.88 -11.98 22.49
CA MET A 138 -15.71 -12.10 21.59
C MET A 138 -16.03 -11.74 20.15
N ASP A 139 -17.17 -12.20 19.64
CA ASP A 139 -17.61 -11.87 18.28
C ASP A 139 -17.85 -10.35 18.17
N LEU A 140 -18.45 -9.72 19.20
CA LEU A 140 -18.65 -8.28 19.26
C LEU A 140 -17.33 -7.49 19.39
N ASP A 141 -16.36 -7.96 20.19
CA ASP A 141 -15.03 -7.33 20.31
C ASP A 141 -14.32 -7.24 18.97
N ILE A 142 -14.36 -8.33 18.18
CA ILE A 142 -13.80 -8.36 16.82
C ILE A 142 -14.52 -7.38 15.91
N GLU A 143 -15.86 -7.35 15.94
CA GLU A 143 -16.64 -6.46 15.08
C GLU A 143 -16.47 -4.98 15.46
N VAL A 144 -16.42 -4.67 16.75
CA VAL A 144 -16.16 -3.31 17.26
C VAL A 144 -14.76 -2.85 16.88
N THR A 145 -13.76 -3.72 17.01
CA THR A 145 -12.38 -3.40 16.62
C THR A 145 -12.30 -3.09 15.12
N LYS A 146 -12.95 -3.90 14.29
CA LYS A 146 -13.06 -3.67 12.84
C LYS A 146 -13.73 -2.33 12.51
N LEU A 147 -14.86 -2.03 13.16
CA LEU A 147 -15.57 -0.76 12.95
C LEU A 147 -14.75 0.46 13.42
N LYS A 148 -14.01 0.35 14.52
CA LYS A 148 -13.07 1.38 14.99
C LYS A 148 -11.94 1.62 13.97
N LEU A 149 -11.39 0.56 13.38
CA LEU A 149 -10.38 0.66 12.33
C LEU A 149 -10.93 1.37 11.09
N LEU A 150 -12.14 0.99 10.63
CA LEU A 150 -12.81 1.64 9.50
C LEU A 150 -13.10 3.13 9.80
N LYS A 151 -13.53 3.46 11.03
CA LYS A 151 -13.72 4.84 11.47
C LYS A 151 -12.40 5.63 11.46
N SER A 152 -11.32 5.05 11.96
CA SER A 152 -9.98 5.67 11.93
C SER A 152 -9.51 5.92 10.50
N SER A 153 -9.71 4.96 9.59
CA SER A 153 -9.40 5.14 8.17
C SER A 153 -10.23 6.26 7.52
N HIS A 154 -11.53 6.30 7.80
CA HIS A 154 -12.42 7.38 7.35
C HIS A 154 -11.99 8.75 7.85
N LEU A 155 -11.61 8.87 9.13
CA LEU A 155 -11.08 10.10 9.71
C LEU A 155 -9.76 10.52 9.04
N SER A 156 -8.85 9.58 8.78
CA SER A 156 -7.60 9.86 8.06
C SER A 156 -7.83 10.37 6.64
N GLN A 157 -8.80 9.78 5.92
CA GLN A 157 -9.20 10.25 4.58
C GLN A 157 -9.82 11.65 4.66
N ARG A 158 -10.64 11.91 5.66
CA ARG A 158 -11.24 13.24 5.89
C ARG A 158 -10.17 14.29 6.15
N TYR A 159 -9.19 14.03 7.02
CA TYR A 159 -8.08 14.95 7.25
C TYR A 159 -7.23 15.19 6.00
N ALA A 160 -6.99 14.16 5.18
CA ALA A 160 -6.29 14.32 3.91
C ALA A 160 -7.09 15.22 2.93
N LEU A 161 -8.42 15.10 2.90
CA LEU A 161 -9.27 15.97 2.11
C LEU A 161 -9.28 17.42 2.65
N GLU A 162 -9.33 17.62 3.98
CA GLU A 162 -9.23 18.94 4.61
C GLU A 162 -7.90 19.63 4.25
N ASP A 163 -6.78 18.90 4.28
CA ASP A 163 -5.47 19.39 3.84
C ASP A 163 -5.44 19.70 2.33
N ALA A 164 -6.07 18.86 1.51
CA ALA A 164 -6.17 19.11 0.08
C ALA A 164 -7.01 20.38 -0.22
N ILE A 165 -8.14 20.55 0.44
CA ILE A 165 -9.02 21.74 0.30
C ILE A 165 -8.29 23.01 0.73
N SER A 166 -7.53 22.97 1.83
CA SER A 166 -6.88 24.16 2.40
C SER A 166 -5.56 24.52 1.73
N LYS A 167 -4.82 23.57 1.19
CA LYS A 167 -3.45 23.76 0.67
C LYS A 167 -3.30 23.37 -0.79
N THR A 168 -3.67 22.12 -1.15
CA THR A 168 -3.33 21.55 -2.45
C THR A 168 -4.16 22.16 -3.58
N PHE A 169 -5.50 22.21 -3.43
CA PHE A 169 -6.37 22.77 -4.44
C PHE A 169 -6.14 24.27 -4.68
N PRO A 170 -6.04 25.14 -3.65
CA PRO A 170 -5.77 26.56 -3.88
C PRO A 170 -4.44 26.79 -4.62
N LYS A 171 -3.40 26.06 -4.27
CA LYS A 171 -2.11 26.14 -4.97
C LYS A 171 -2.22 25.70 -6.43
N SER A 172 -2.82 24.53 -6.68
CA SER A 172 -2.98 24.02 -8.05
C SER A 172 -3.88 24.89 -8.91
N LEU A 173 -4.91 25.51 -8.33
CA LEU A 173 -5.77 26.46 -9.02
C LEU A 173 -4.99 27.72 -9.40
N ALA A 174 -4.23 28.32 -8.47
CA ALA A 174 -3.41 29.50 -8.72
C ALA A 174 -2.36 29.24 -9.81
N GLU A 175 -1.62 28.13 -9.73
CA GLU A 175 -0.64 27.74 -10.73
C GLU A 175 -1.26 27.49 -12.12
N THR A 176 -2.46 26.91 -12.16
CA THR A 176 -3.17 26.66 -13.42
C THR A 176 -3.73 27.94 -14.01
N GLN A 177 -4.25 28.86 -13.18
CA GLN A 177 -4.70 30.18 -13.61
C GLN A 177 -3.55 31.03 -14.14
N GLU A 178 -2.40 31.06 -13.46
CA GLU A 178 -1.20 31.74 -13.93
C GLU A 178 -0.73 31.20 -15.28
N ARG A 179 -0.74 29.88 -15.43
CA ARG A 179 -0.38 29.23 -16.69
C ARG A 179 -1.37 29.55 -17.82
N LEU A 180 -2.67 29.61 -17.50
CA LEU A 180 -3.70 29.98 -18.47
C LEU A 180 -3.51 31.42 -18.95
N ALA A 181 -3.31 32.36 -18.01
CA ALA A 181 -3.00 33.75 -18.34
C ALA A 181 -1.71 33.88 -19.19
N GLY A 182 -0.70 33.05 -18.91
CA GLY A 182 0.49 32.99 -19.70
C GLY A 182 0.26 32.51 -21.15
N TYR A 183 -0.58 31.47 -21.34
CA TYR A 183 -0.97 31.05 -22.70
C TYR A 183 -1.77 32.14 -23.44
N ASP A 184 -2.71 32.77 -22.78
CA ASP A 184 -3.50 33.89 -23.39
C ASP A 184 -2.59 35.02 -23.86
N ALA A 185 -1.62 35.43 -23.04
CA ALA A 185 -0.64 36.46 -23.37
C ALA A 185 0.28 36.06 -24.53
N ASP A 186 0.81 34.84 -24.50
CA ASP A 186 1.72 34.32 -25.54
C ASP A 186 0.98 34.17 -26.88
N ILE A 187 -0.24 33.65 -26.87
CA ILE A 187 -1.09 33.57 -28.07
C ILE A 187 -1.37 34.97 -28.65
N ALA A 188 -1.65 35.96 -27.81
CA ALA A 188 -1.88 37.34 -28.25
C ALA A 188 -0.58 37.92 -28.89
N ALA A 189 0.57 37.75 -28.24
CA ALA A 189 1.86 38.19 -28.75
C ALA A 189 2.22 37.53 -30.08
N VAL A 190 2.02 36.20 -30.17
CA VAL A 190 2.24 35.47 -31.43
C VAL A 190 1.34 35.98 -32.56
N LYS A 191 0.05 36.22 -32.25
CA LYS A 191 -0.92 36.69 -33.23
C LYS A 191 -0.57 38.10 -33.73
N GLU A 192 -0.19 39.00 -32.84
CA GLU A 192 0.20 40.39 -33.15
C GLU A 192 1.44 40.45 -34.04
N HIS A 193 2.43 39.59 -33.80
CA HIS A 193 3.71 39.59 -34.53
C HIS A 193 3.75 38.57 -35.67
N THR A 194 2.64 37.94 -36.03
CA THR A 194 2.55 37.03 -37.15
C THR A 194 2.28 37.83 -38.42
N ALA A 195 3.29 38.03 -39.26
CA ALA A 195 3.23 38.70 -40.56
C ALA A 195 3.95 37.85 -41.60
N PRO A 196 3.36 36.70 -42.08
CA PRO A 196 4.03 35.81 -43.00
C PRO A 196 4.23 36.47 -44.34
N ASN A 197 5.43 36.31 -44.92
CA ASN A 197 5.74 36.73 -46.29
C ASN A 197 5.29 35.67 -47.33
N ALA A 198 5.71 35.80 -48.59
CA ALA A 198 5.36 34.90 -49.68
C ALA A 198 5.84 33.44 -49.42
N ASP A 199 6.94 33.26 -48.64
CA ASP A 199 7.45 31.94 -48.25
C ASP A 199 6.77 31.40 -47.00
N GLY A 200 5.81 32.17 -46.42
CA GLY A 200 5.09 31.77 -45.19
C GLY A 200 5.94 31.87 -43.94
N LEU A 201 7.06 32.62 -43.92
CA LEU A 201 7.85 32.93 -42.75
C LEU A 201 7.49 34.32 -42.21
N SER A 202 7.19 34.45 -40.97
CA SER A 202 7.21 35.76 -40.27
C SER A 202 8.67 36.15 -40.05
N PRO A 203 9.00 37.45 -40.09
CA PRO A 203 10.38 37.92 -39.86
C PRO A 203 10.92 37.34 -38.54
N MET A 204 12.13 36.74 -38.64
CA MET A 204 12.84 36.13 -37.51
C MET A 204 14.18 36.86 -37.31
N THR A 205 14.44 37.25 -36.08
CA THR A 205 15.72 37.84 -35.72
C THR A 205 16.65 36.76 -35.12
N LEU A 206 17.83 36.56 -35.71
CA LEU A 206 18.85 35.66 -35.16
C LEU A 206 20.21 36.38 -35.18
N ALA A 207 20.99 36.30 -34.09
CA ALA A 207 22.25 37.01 -33.94
C ALA A 207 22.23 38.52 -34.32
N GLY A 208 21.09 39.18 -34.04
CA GLY A 208 20.87 40.58 -34.37
C GLY A 208 20.56 40.89 -35.87
N LYS A 209 20.45 39.88 -36.74
CA LYS A 209 20.04 40.02 -38.12
C LYS A 209 18.62 39.54 -38.33
N VAL A 210 17.88 40.20 -39.22
CA VAL A 210 16.51 39.82 -39.58
C VAL A 210 16.54 38.92 -40.80
N TYR A 211 15.89 37.78 -40.66
CA TYR A 211 15.73 36.78 -41.73
C TYR A 211 14.26 36.73 -42.16
N THR A 212 14.05 36.76 -43.46
CA THR A 212 12.72 36.72 -44.10
C THR A 212 12.54 35.44 -44.96
N GLU A 213 13.59 34.70 -45.22
CA GLU A 213 13.55 33.42 -45.95
C GLU A 213 13.75 32.24 -45.04
N LYS A 214 12.89 31.20 -45.15
CA LYS A 214 12.95 29.99 -44.32
C LYS A 214 14.29 29.30 -44.42
N LYS A 215 14.86 29.23 -45.63
CA LYS A 215 16.16 28.57 -45.87
C LYS A 215 17.31 29.30 -45.13
N ALA A 216 17.34 30.61 -45.24
CA ALA A 216 18.40 31.42 -44.62
C ALA A 216 18.29 31.41 -43.07
N ALA A 217 17.09 31.55 -42.56
CA ALA A 217 16.82 31.48 -41.11
C ALA A 217 17.17 30.12 -40.49
N GLY A 218 16.77 29.03 -41.17
CA GLY A 218 17.05 27.68 -40.70
C GLY A 218 18.52 27.30 -40.82
N ALA A 219 19.23 27.77 -41.84
CA ALA A 219 20.68 27.56 -41.98
C ALA A 219 21.45 28.30 -40.87
N GLU A 220 21.09 29.52 -40.55
CA GLU A 220 21.67 30.28 -39.43
C GLU A 220 21.42 29.58 -38.10
N LEU A 221 20.21 29.11 -37.87
CA LEU A 221 19.87 28.39 -36.62
C LEU A 221 20.72 27.11 -36.47
N LEU A 222 20.94 26.35 -37.54
CA LEU A 222 21.83 25.18 -37.52
C LEU A 222 23.30 25.55 -37.32
N ALA A 223 23.77 26.65 -37.93
CA ALA A 223 25.12 27.15 -37.70
C ALA A 223 25.33 27.55 -36.24
N MET A 224 24.34 28.16 -35.60
CA MET A 224 24.39 28.48 -34.16
C MET A 224 24.44 27.20 -33.30
N CYS A 225 23.70 26.15 -33.67
CA CYS A 225 23.80 24.86 -32.96
C CYS A 225 25.22 24.28 -33.08
N GLN A 226 25.82 24.28 -34.26
CA GLN A 226 27.17 23.75 -34.49
C GLN A 226 28.26 24.55 -33.80
N ASN A 227 28.08 25.86 -33.66
CA ASN A 227 29.04 26.77 -33.05
C ASN A 227 28.83 26.98 -31.57
N MET A 228 27.90 26.26 -30.97
CA MET A 228 27.61 26.37 -29.54
C MET A 228 28.76 25.83 -28.69
N LEU A 229 29.39 26.71 -27.89
CA LEU A 229 30.56 26.39 -27.05
C LEU A 229 30.21 25.85 -25.67
N THR A 230 28.99 26.17 -25.19
CA THR A 230 28.52 25.78 -23.84
C THR A 230 27.13 25.19 -23.93
N PRO A 231 26.78 24.18 -23.14
CA PRO A 231 25.44 23.58 -23.14
C PRO A 231 24.38 24.49 -22.50
N GLU A 232 24.79 25.61 -21.89
CA GLU A 232 23.90 26.52 -21.16
C GLU A 232 22.97 27.31 -22.11
N PRO A 233 21.74 27.66 -21.67
CA PRO A 233 20.81 28.44 -22.46
C PRO A 233 21.40 29.80 -22.84
N THR A 234 21.46 30.09 -24.14
CA THR A 234 21.97 31.34 -24.69
C THR A 234 20.89 31.97 -25.55
N GLN A 235 20.62 33.26 -25.33
CA GLN A 235 19.66 34.02 -26.15
C GLN A 235 20.25 34.19 -27.56
N VAL A 236 19.48 33.73 -28.55
CA VAL A 236 19.89 33.72 -29.96
C VAL A 236 19.08 34.65 -30.87
N GLY A 237 17.93 35.11 -30.39
CA GLY A 237 17.08 36.01 -31.18
C GLY A 237 15.65 36.12 -30.72
N SER A 238 14.75 36.38 -31.68
CA SER A 238 13.30 36.43 -31.45
C SER A 238 12.51 35.95 -32.66
N TYR A 239 11.32 35.37 -32.42
CA TYR A 239 10.41 34.92 -33.48
C TYR A 239 8.95 35.09 -33.01
N ARG A 240 8.13 35.72 -33.82
CA ARG A 240 6.69 36.00 -33.56
C ARG A 240 6.43 36.56 -32.18
N GLY A 241 7.22 37.56 -31.77
CA GLY A 241 7.10 38.21 -30.47
C GLY A 241 7.71 37.47 -29.29
N LEU A 242 8.16 36.24 -29.48
CA LEU A 242 8.83 35.43 -28.42
C LEU A 242 10.35 35.50 -28.54
N THR A 243 11.04 35.52 -27.40
CA THR A 243 12.48 35.46 -27.34
C THR A 243 12.96 34.02 -27.53
N LEU A 244 14.07 33.83 -28.26
CA LEU A 244 14.64 32.52 -28.54
C LEU A 244 15.89 32.27 -27.69
N GLU A 245 15.91 31.20 -26.94
CA GLU A 245 17.08 30.67 -26.23
C GLU A 245 17.44 29.31 -26.78
N LEU A 246 18.72 29.12 -27.14
CA LEU A 246 19.27 27.86 -27.60
C LEU A 246 20.06 27.19 -26.46
N SER A 247 19.86 25.89 -26.26
CA SER A 247 20.59 25.07 -25.27
C SER A 247 20.93 23.70 -25.85
N PHE A 248 21.92 23.04 -25.29
CA PHE A 248 22.25 21.65 -25.63
C PHE A 248 22.02 20.73 -24.44
N ASP A 249 21.17 19.74 -24.62
CA ASP A 249 20.96 18.72 -23.61
C ASP A 249 22.02 17.62 -23.75
N SER A 250 22.97 17.59 -22.84
CA SER A 250 24.09 16.64 -22.84
C SER A 250 23.64 15.19 -22.58
N PHE A 251 22.49 14.98 -21.98
CA PHE A 251 21.96 13.65 -21.71
C PHE A 251 21.30 13.03 -22.96
N SER A 252 20.39 13.77 -23.61
CA SER A 252 19.74 13.32 -24.84
C SER A 252 20.55 13.60 -26.09
N GLN A 253 21.64 14.38 -25.99
CA GLN A 253 22.48 14.88 -27.09
C GLN A 253 21.68 15.63 -28.16
N GLU A 254 20.73 16.44 -27.73
CA GLU A 254 19.82 17.18 -28.61
C GLU A 254 19.94 18.68 -28.35
N TYR A 255 19.83 19.46 -29.42
CA TYR A 255 19.67 20.90 -29.32
C TYR A 255 18.23 21.24 -29.02
N ARG A 256 18.00 22.07 -28.00
CA ARG A 256 16.68 22.56 -27.60
C ARG A 256 16.60 24.06 -27.81
N LEU A 257 15.59 24.48 -28.51
CA LEU A 257 15.21 25.87 -28.65
C LEU A 257 14.03 26.16 -27.73
N THR A 258 14.22 27.08 -26.80
CA THR A 258 13.15 27.55 -25.91
C THR A 258 12.64 28.90 -26.42
N MET A 259 11.36 28.93 -26.74
CA MET A 259 10.65 30.17 -27.12
C MET A 259 10.02 30.74 -25.87
N ILE A 260 10.42 31.95 -25.48
CA ILE A 260 10.08 32.57 -24.19
C ILE A 260 9.16 33.75 -24.44
N GLY A 261 7.94 33.63 -23.93
CA GLY A 261 6.99 34.70 -23.70
C GLY A 261 6.74 34.87 -22.22
N GLN A 262 5.50 34.84 -21.79
CA GLN A 262 5.16 34.66 -20.38
C GLN A 262 5.43 33.22 -19.92
N LEU A 263 5.29 32.26 -20.83
CA LEU A 263 5.64 30.87 -20.62
C LEU A 263 6.90 30.49 -21.44
N ARG A 264 7.44 29.33 -21.13
CA ARG A 264 8.57 28.74 -21.83
C ARG A 264 8.09 27.57 -22.68
N HIS A 265 8.29 27.66 -23.99
CA HIS A 265 7.87 26.68 -24.99
C HIS A 265 9.10 26.03 -25.62
N VAL A 266 9.35 24.75 -25.36
CA VAL A 266 10.55 24.04 -25.79
C VAL A 266 10.29 23.25 -27.06
N VAL A 267 11.19 23.39 -28.04
CA VAL A 267 11.24 22.64 -29.29
C VAL A 267 12.59 21.94 -29.41
N THR A 268 12.61 20.66 -29.72
CA THR A 268 13.82 19.93 -30.07
C THR A 268 14.17 20.18 -31.52
N LEU A 269 15.40 20.65 -31.77
CA LEU A 269 15.90 20.89 -33.11
C LEU A 269 16.51 19.63 -33.74
N GLY A 270 16.31 19.46 -35.02
CA GLY A 270 16.91 18.41 -35.82
C GLY A 270 17.98 18.95 -36.79
N THR A 271 18.44 18.09 -37.69
CA THR A 271 19.46 18.42 -38.70
C THR A 271 18.88 19.04 -39.96
N ASP A 272 17.56 19.13 -40.08
CA ASP A 272 16.90 19.70 -41.26
C ASP A 272 16.59 21.18 -41.13
N VAL A 273 17.04 21.96 -42.07
CA VAL A 273 16.89 23.43 -42.13
C VAL A 273 15.44 23.87 -42.10
N PHE A 274 14.60 23.26 -42.94
CA PHE A 274 13.18 23.60 -43.06
C PHE A 274 12.35 23.00 -41.90
N GLY A 275 12.71 21.76 -41.49
CA GLY A 275 12.03 21.05 -40.44
C GLY A 275 12.10 21.75 -39.09
N ASN A 276 13.19 22.47 -38.82
CA ASN A 276 13.32 23.23 -37.58
C ASN A 276 12.35 24.41 -37.52
N ILE A 277 12.21 25.17 -38.59
CA ILE A 277 11.23 26.25 -38.69
C ILE A 277 9.80 25.71 -38.57
N GLN A 278 9.52 24.61 -39.28
CA GLN A 278 8.19 23.98 -39.22
C GLN A 278 7.84 23.49 -37.80
N ARG A 279 8.82 22.95 -37.06
CA ARG A 279 8.59 22.54 -35.64
C ARG A 279 8.26 23.73 -34.76
N MET A 280 8.92 24.88 -34.96
CA MET A 280 8.62 26.12 -34.27
C MET A 280 7.21 26.59 -34.59
N ASP A 281 6.84 26.63 -35.87
CA ASP A 281 5.50 27.02 -36.30
C ASP A 281 4.43 26.09 -35.72
N ASN A 282 4.61 24.76 -35.83
CA ASN A 282 3.68 23.79 -35.28
C ASN A 282 3.50 23.94 -33.76
N LEU A 283 4.60 24.25 -33.04
CA LEU A 283 4.50 24.53 -31.60
C LEU A 283 3.63 25.74 -31.31
N LEU A 284 3.86 26.85 -32.02
CA LEU A 284 3.08 28.07 -31.86
C LEU A 284 1.60 27.90 -32.28
N GLU A 285 1.34 27.14 -33.32
CA GLU A 285 -0.01 26.77 -33.77
C GLU A 285 -0.73 25.85 -32.77
N SER A 286 0.03 25.08 -31.96
CA SER A 286 -0.53 24.24 -30.90
C SER A 286 -0.87 24.96 -29.60
N LEU A 287 -0.48 26.24 -29.44
CA LEU A 287 -0.72 26.99 -28.20
C LEU A 287 -2.20 27.12 -27.86
N PRO A 288 -3.14 27.40 -28.81
CA PRO A 288 -4.57 27.46 -28.50
C PRO A 288 -5.11 26.12 -27.97
N LEU A 289 -4.61 25.00 -28.48
CA LEU A 289 -5.00 23.67 -28.00
C LEU A 289 -4.49 23.42 -26.55
N LYS A 290 -3.29 23.87 -26.24
CA LYS A 290 -2.72 23.80 -24.88
C LYS A 290 -3.44 24.71 -23.90
N GLU A 291 -3.83 25.89 -24.35
CA GLU A 291 -4.66 26.83 -23.59
C GLU A 291 -6.00 26.20 -23.26
N GLN A 292 -6.68 25.60 -24.24
CA GLN A 292 -7.96 24.92 -24.05
C GLN A 292 -7.84 23.77 -23.04
N ALA A 293 -6.80 22.93 -23.15
CA ALA A 293 -6.54 21.86 -22.19
C ALA A 293 -6.27 22.39 -20.78
N CYS A 294 -5.61 23.55 -20.66
CA CYS A 294 -5.38 24.21 -19.40
C CYS A 294 -6.69 24.73 -18.77
N ARG A 295 -7.60 25.26 -19.61
CA ARG A 295 -8.94 25.73 -19.20
C ARG A 295 -9.81 24.56 -18.72
N GLU A 296 -9.78 23.43 -19.41
CA GLU A 296 -10.48 22.21 -19.00
C GLU A 296 -9.95 21.70 -17.67
N LYS A 297 -8.62 21.64 -17.50
CA LYS A 297 -7.99 21.28 -16.23
C LYS A 297 -8.42 22.21 -15.08
N LEU A 298 -8.54 23.49 -15.32
CA LEU A 298 -9.00 24.46 -14.32
C LEU A 298 -10.44 24.16 -13.89
N SER A 299 -11.31 23.86 -14.85
CA SER A 299 -12.69 23.45 -14.58
C SER A 299 -12.76 22.17 -13.76
N ASP A 300 -11.96 21.17 -14.11
CA ASP A 300 -11.89 19.89 -13.39
C ASP A 300 -11.40 20.08 -11.96
N LEU A 301 -10.40 20.92 -11.73
CA LEU A 301 -9.92 21.25 -10.39
C LEU A 301 -11.00 21.92 -9.54
N HIS A 302 -11.82 22.81 -10.11
CA HIS A 302 -12.95 23.41 -9.41
C HIS A 302 -14.00 22.36 -9.04
N ASN A 303 -14.36 21.47 -9.97
CA ASN A 303 -15.31 20.40 -9.73
C ASN A 303 -14.82 19.43 -8.65
N GLN A 304 -13.53 19.08 -8.68
CA GLN A 304 -12.91 18.24 -7.65
C GLN A 304 -12.92 18.91 -6.28
N LEU A 305 -12.63 20.19 -6.21
CA LEU A 305 -12.68 20.98 -4.98
C LEU A 305 -14.09 21.01 -4.39
N GLU A 306 -15.12 21.27 -5.20
CA GLU A 306 -16.50 21.27 -4.73
C GLU A 306 -16.94 19.87 -4.27
N THR A 307 -16.56 18.84 -4.99
CA THR A 307 -16.82 17.45 -4.59
C THR A 307 -16.13 17.12 -3.26
N ALA A 308 -14.87 17.52 -3.09
CA ALA A 308 -14.11 17.31 -1.85
C ALA A 308 -14.74 18.04 -0.65
N LYS A 309 -15.24 19.27 -0.84
CA LYS A 309 -15.97 20.01 0.20
C LYS A 309 -17.24 19.31 0.67
N VAL A 310 -17.96 18.67 -0.24
CA VAL A 310 -19.17 17.92 0.10
C VAL A 310 -18.79 16.62 0.81
N GLU A 311 -17.75 15.92 0.32
CA GLU A 311 -17.34 14.63 0.87
C GLU A 311 -16.80 14.75 2.29
N VAL A 312 -16.06 15.81 2.58
CA VAL A 312 -15.49 16.07 3.92
C VAL A 312 -16.55 16.23 5.02
N LEU A 313 -17.75 16.65 4.65
CA LEU A 313 -18.87 16.86 5.59
C LEU A 313 -19.64 15.58 5.90
N LYS A 314 -19.40 14.49 5.17
CA LYS A 314 -20.12 13.24 5.38
C LYS A 314 -19.67 12.58 6.69
N PRO A 315 -20.61 12.21 7.56
CA PRO A 315 -20.30 11.45 8.78
C PRO A 315 -19.87 10.02 8.41
N PHE A 316 -19.24 9.35 9.36
CA PHE A 316 -18.89 7.94 9.18
C PHE A 316 -20.15 7.09 8.95
N PRO A 317 -20.29 6.35 7.83
CA PRO A 317 -21.54 5.71 7.45
C PRO A 317 -22.05 4.61 8.40
N ARG A 318 -21.14 4.06 9.23
CA ARG A 318 -21.45 2.97 10.17
C ARG A 318 -21.34 3.40 11.63
N GLU A 319 -21.54 4.68 11.92
CA GLU A 319 -21.43 5.23 13.28
C GLU A 319 -22.50 4.63 14.21
N GLU A 320 -23.74 4.52 13.76
CA GLU A 320 -24.84 3.93 14.54
C GLU A 320 -24.59 2.46 14.86
N GLU A 321 -24.09 1.70 13.90
CA GLU A 321 -23.73 0.29 14.11
C GLU A 321 -22.62 0.16 15.14
N LEU A 322 -21.59 1.01 15.07
CA LEU A 322 -20.50 1.04 16.05
C LEU A 322 -21.02 1.35 17.46
N GLN A 323 -21.89 2.35 17.61
CA GLN A 323 -22.46 2.72 18.90
C GLN A 323 -23.34 1.62 19.49
N THR A 324 -24.18 0.98 18.67
CA THR A 324 -25.04 -0.14 19.10
C THR A 324 -24.22 -1.32 19.60
N LYS A 325 -23.15 -1.67 18.87
CA LYS A 325 -22.27 -2.78 19.27
C LYS A 325 -21.42 -2.46 20.49
N LEU A 326 -20.99 -1.21 20.65
CA LEU A 326 -20.30 -0.76 21.84
C LEU A 326 -21.19 -0.84 23.09
N ALA A 327 -22.43 -0.34 23.01
CA ALA A 327 -23.38 -0.43 24.10
C ALA A 327 -23.65 -1.90 24.50
N ARG A 328 -23.82 -2.79 23.54
CA ARG A 328 -24.01 -4.21 23.81
C ARG A 328 -22.78 -4.85 24.45
N LEU A 329 -21.59 -4.47 24.01
CA LEU A 329 -20.31 -4.94 24.59
C LEU A 329 -20.17 -4.49 26.06
N GLU A 330 -20.57 -3.26 26.39
CA GLU A 330 -20.57 -2.74 27.75
C GLU A 330 -21.56 -3.51 28.65
N GLU A 331 -22.77 -3.81 28.15
CA GLU A 331 -23.74 -4.66 28.86
C GLU A 331 -23.17 -6.05 29.17
N LEU A 332 -22.55 -6.69 28.18
CA LEU A 332 -21.94 -8.02 28.34
C LEU A 332 -20.77 -7.97 29.34
N ASN A 333 -19.96 -6.92 29.28
CA ASN A 333 -18.88 -6.73 30.26
C ASN A 333 -19.40 -6.56 31.67
N ALA A 334 -20.50 -5.83 31.86
CA ALA A 334 -21.15 -5.68 33.18
C ALA A 334 -21.70 -7.02 33.71
N LEU A 335 -22.41 -7.78 32.85
CA LEU A 335 -22.97 -9.10 33.21
C LEU A 335 -21.86 -10.10 33.59
N LEU A 336 -20.79 -10.18 32.79
CA LEU A 336 -19.67 -11.10 33.04
C LEU A 336 -18.80 -10.70 34.21
N ASN A 337 -18.75 -9.41 34.59
CA ASN A 337 -18.08 -8.95 35.79
C ASN A 337 -18.91 -9.15 37.05
N MET A 338 -20.23 -9.20 36.94
CA MET A 338 -21.11 -9.53 38.07
C MET A 338 -20.99 -11.01 38.44
N ASP A 339 -20.81 -11.91 37.48
CA ASP A 339 -20.57 -13.35 37.71
C ASP A 339 -19.19 -13.63 38.38
N LYS A 340 -18.26 -12.69 38.31
CA LYS A 340 -16.92 -12.80 38.95
C LYS A 340 -16.89 -12.41 40.41
N ARG A 341 -17.99 -11.97 40.99
CA ARG A 341 -18.12 -11.66 42.46
C ARG A 341 -18.64 -12.86 43.24
N GLU A 342 -17.92 -13.99 43.22
CA GLU A 342 -17.94 -14.89 44.35
C GLU A 342 -16.90 -14.40 45.41
N PRO A 343 -17.23 -14.42 46.71
CA PRO A 343 -16.34 -13.84 47.72
C PRO A 343 -15.07 -14.69 47.83
N GLU A 344 -13.92 -14.08 47.58
CA GLU A 344 -12.66 -14.60 48.10
C GLU A 344 -12.76 -14.71 49.62
N VAL A 345 -12.83 -15.93 50.10
CA VAL A 345 -12.62 -16.24 51.52
C VAL A 345 -11.18 -15.89 51.83
N VAL A 346 -10.98 -14.75 52.46
CA VAL A 346 -9.68 -14.32 52.99
C VAL A 346 -9.29 -15.33 54.06
N ALA A 347 -8.41 -16.25 53.74
CA ALA A 347 -7.68 -17.01 54.73
C ALA A 347 -6.56 -16.09 55.25
N GLU A 348 -6.80 -15.54 56.45
CA GLU A 348 -5.75 -14.92 57.28
C GLU A 348 -4.66 -16.00 57.52
N THR A 349 -3.52 -15.80 56.94
CA THR A 349 -2.29 -16.51 57.37
C THR A 349 -1.28 -15.44 57.76
N GLU A 350 -0.98 -15.50 59.05
CA GLU A 350 -0.01 -14.67 59.77
C GLU A 350 1.34 -14.60 59.02
N ALA A 351 1.89 -13.40 58.96
CA ALA A 351 3.23 -13.13 58.45
C ALA A 351 4.29 -13.42 59.51
N PRO A 352 5.44 -14.03 59.20
CA PRO A 352 6.63 -13.88 60.04
C PRO A 352 7.43 -12.65 59.58
N ASP A 353 7.66 -11.81 60.58
CA ASP A 353 8.63 -10.73 60.62
C ASP A 353 10.04 -11.22 60.16
N ASN A 354 10.64 -10.57 59.20
CA ASN A 354 12.08 -10.63 59.03
C ASN A 354 12.63 -9.34 58.41
N SER A 355 13.04 -8.46 59.29
CA SER A 355 13.89 -7.30 59.00
C SER A 355 15.29 -7.73 58.54
N GLN A 356 15.63 -7.59 57.27
CA GLN A 356 17.04 -7.49 56.81
C GLN A 356 17.16 -6.54 55.64
N GLN A 357 17.97 -5.49 55.85
CA GLN A 357 18.39 -4.47 54.86
C GLN A 357 19.23 -5.05 53.75
N PRO A 358 19.10 -4.59 52.50
CA PRO A 358 20.03 -4.95 51.42
C PRO A 358 21.28 -4.03 51.39
N PRO A 359 22.44 -4.54 50.98
CA PRO A 359 23.69 -3.79 50.94
C PRO A 359 23.80 -2.85 49.72
N THR A 360 24.31 -1.66 49.99
CA THR A 360 24.69 -0.63 49.03
C THR A 360 25.73 -1.11 48.01
N ARG A 361 25.45 -0.96 46.72
CA ARG A 361 26.44 -1.13 45.60
C ARG A 361 27.17 0.20 45.34
N LYS A 362 28.48 0.15 45.49
CA LYS A 362 29.45 1.20 45.07
C LYS A 362 29.51 1.31 43.57
N THR A 363 29.33 2.52 43.05
CA THR A 363 29.71 2.95 41.72
C THR A 363 31.24 3.02 41.59
N THR A 364 31.80 2.35 40.59
CA THR A 364 33.19 2.52 40.16
C THR A 364 33.16 3.25 38.81
N GLU A 365 33.65 4.48 38.80
CA GLU A 365 34.00 5.19 37.59
C GLU A 365 35.22 4.50 36.95
N LEU A 366 35.19 4.38 35.63
CA LEU A 366 36.36 4.09 34.82
C LEU A 366 36.38 5.08 33.63
N GLU A 367 37.28 6.04 33.77
CA GLU A 367 37.84 6.84 32.66
C GLU A 367 38.54 5.92 31.65
N ARG A 368 38.20 6.07 30.39
CA ARG A 368 39.10 6.33 29.26
C ARG A 368 38.36 6.39 27.95
#